data_54829fcc273e3cd22bdfb8929646a105
#
_entry.id   54829fcc273e3cd22bdfb8929646a105
#
_cell.length_a   1.000
_cell.length_b   1.000
_cell.length_c   1.000
_cell.angle_alpha   90.00
_cell.angle_beta   90.00
_cell.angle_gamma   90.00
#
_symmetry.space_group_name_H-M   'P 1'
#
loop_
_entity.id
_entity.type
_entity.pdbx_description
1 polymer ?
#
loop_
_entity_poly.entity_id
_entity_poly.type
_entity_poly.pdbx_seq_one_letter_code
_entity_poly.pdbx_strand_id
1 'polypeptide(L)'
;MTTVSASPRPLQVAILVFDDVEALDLGGPYEVFTTACRMQQRLQPGTPTPFAVQCVARSLQPVQARAGLRVLPDADFTTAAAPDVLIVPGGVVDTAAACAETRTWVAQAAAGAQITASVCTGAFILAAAGVLTEGPATTHWEDIADLRAQFPALDVQENVRWVDRGALVTSAGISAGIDMSLHLVARLAGPALSKRTARQMDTPWNPEP
;
A
#
# COMPACT_ATOMS: atom_id res chain seq x y z
N MET A 1 7.14 15.64 -22.71
CA MET A 1 8.01 15.34 -21.56
C MET A 1 7.58 16.23 -20.43
N THR A 2 6.74 15.71 -19.55
CA THR A 2 6.28 16.45 -18.37
C THR A 2 7.34 16.24 -17.29
N THR A 3 8.09 17.28 -17.00
CA THR A 3 9.01 17.30 -15.85
C THR A 3 8.18 17.19 -14.59
N VAL A 4 8.24 16.03 -13.93
CA VAL A 4 7.73 15.88 -12.57
C VAL A 4 8.59 16.80 -11.71
N SER A 5 8.02 17.92 -11.28
CA SER A 5 8.63 18.80 -10.28
C SER A 5 8.78 17.97 -9.00
N ALA A 6 10.02 17.75 -8.58
CA ALA A 6 10.30 17.09 -7.30
C ALA A 6 9.55 17.87 -6.22
N SER A 7 8.68 17.21 -5.51
CA SER A 7 7.93 17.81 -4.39
C SER A 7 8.95 18.31 -3.35
N PRO A 8 8.83 19.52 -2.83
CA PRO A 8 9.82 20.08 -1.88
C PRO A 8 9.86 19.35 -0.53
N ARG A 9 8.93 18.43 -0.27
CA ARG A 9 8.87 17.58 0.93
C ARG A 9 8.76 16.10 0.54
N PRO A 10 9.18 15.17 1.41
CA PRO A 10 8.90 13.75 1.23
C PRO A 10 7.39 13.47 1.10
N LEU A 11 7.00 12.61 0.17
CA LEU A 11 5.64 12.10 0.11
C LEU A 11 5.35 11.23 1.33
N GLN A 12 4.23 11.50 2.02
CA GLN A 12 3.81 10.74 3.18
C GLN A 12 3.18 9.44 2.74
N VAL A 13 3.78 8.32 3.12
CA VAL A 13 3.26 6.97 2.86
C VAL A 13 2.71 6.43 4.18
N ALA A 14 1.39 6.29 4.29
CA ALA A 14 0.77 5.63 5.43
C ALA A 14 0.44 4.19 5.06
N ILE A 15 0.85 3.26 5.92
CA ILE A 15 0.52 1.84 5.80
C ILE A 15 -0.38 1.49 6.98
N LEU A 16 -1.61 1.05 6.69
CA LEU A 16 -2.55 0.62 7.72
C LEU A 16 -2.02 -0.62 8.44
N VAL A 17 -2.12 -0.64 9.78
CA VAL A 17 -1.76 -1.81 10.59
C VAL A 17 -2.93 -2.18 11.49
N PHE A 18 -3.27 -3.46 11.54
CA PHE A 18 -4.37 -4.01 12.32
C PHE A 18 -4.04 -5.44 12.79
N ASP A 19 -4.73 -5.94 13.80
CA ASP A 19 -4.54 -7.31 14.27
C ASP A 19 -4.84 -8.31 13.15
N ASP A 20 -4.01 -9.35 13.04
CA ASP A 20 -4.01 -10.36 11.98
C ASP A 20 -3.64 -9.85 10.57
N VAL A 21 -3.01 -8.66 10.46
CA VAL A 21 -2.39 -8.22 9.20
C VAL A 21 -1.35 -9.25 8.72
N GLU A 22 -1.32 -9.52 7.41
CA GLU A 22 -0.27 -10.37 6.84
C GLU A 22 1.08 -9.63 6.85
N ALA A 23 2.07 -10.24 7.50
CA ALA A 23 3.35 -9.59 7.78
C ALA A 23 4.08 -9.09 6.52
N LEU A 24 4.01 -9.83 5.41
CA LEU A 24 4.68 -9.43 4.17
C LEU A 24 3.88 -8.37 3.39
N ASP A 25 2.55 -8.36 3.51
CA ASP A 25 1.70 -7.33 2.91
C ASP A 25 1.98 -5.94 3.52
N LEU A 26 2.36 -5.91 4.80
CA LEU A 26 2.85 -4.73 5.50
C LEU A 26 4.32 -4.47 5.20
N GLY A 27 5.17 -5.47 5.46
CA GLY A 27 6.64 -5.33 5.41
C GLY A 27 7.18 -5.15 3.99
N GLY A 28 6.54 -5.75 2.97
CA GLY A 28 6.94 -5.60 1.58
C GLY A 28 6.90 -4.15 1.10
N PRO A 29 5.74 -3.47 1.15
CA PRO A 29 5.65 -2.05 0.83
C PRO A 29 6.55 -1.18 1.71
N TYR A 30 6.59 -1.42 3.02
CA TYR A 30 7.46 -0.67 3.94
C TYR A 30 8.91 -0.71 3.50
N GLU A 31 9.43 -1.91 3.21
CA GLU A 31 10.83 -2.09 2.79
C GLU A 31 11.09 -1.47 1.41
N VAL A 32 10.15 -1.54 0.47
CA VAL A 32 10.30 -0.92 -0.86
C VAL A 32 10.47 0.60 -0.73
N PHE A 33 9.55 1.27 -0.05
CA PHE A 33 9.61 2.74 0.07
C PHE A 33 10.81 3.22 0.89
N THR A 34 11.16 2.52 1.98
CA THR A 34 12.33 2.89 2.80
C THR A 34 13.64 2.58 2.09
N THR A 35 13.72 1.49 1.32
CA THR A 35 14.88 1.19 0.48
C THR A 35 15.03 2.21 -0.65
N ALA A 36 13.93 2.67 -1.28
CA ALA A 36 13.98 3.75 -2.26
C ALA A 36 14.60 5.04 -1.66
N CYS A 37 14.24 5.39 -0.43
CA CYS A 37 14.85 6.50 0.29
C CYS A 37 16.37 6.32 0.48
N ARG A 38 16.79 5.13 0.92
CA ARG A 38 18.22 4.81 1.09
C ARG A 38 18.98 4.89 -0.25
N MET A 39 18.36 4.43 -1.35
CA MET A 39 18.98 4.47 -2.68
C MET A 39 19.08 5.90 -3.21
N GLN A 40 18.05 6.72 -3.01
CA GLN A 40 18.09 8.14 -3.37
C GLN A 40 19.26 8.85 -2.64
N GLN A 41 19.39 8.65 -1.34
CA GLN A 41 20.46 9.24 -0.53
C GLN A 41 21.88 8.80 -1.00
N ARG A 42 22.03 7.55 -1.46
CA ARG A 42 23.29 7.05 -2.00
C ARG A 42 23.60 7.64 -3.38
N LEU A 43 22.59 7.84 -4.22
CA LEU A 43 22.75 8.38 -5.57
C LEU A 43 22.94 9.90 -5.57
N GLN A 44 22.26 10.59 -4.65
CA GLN A 44 22.25 12.05 -4.54
C GLN A 44 22.33 12.46 -3.05
N PRO A 45 23.52 12.37 -2.45
CA PRO A 45 23.71 12.76 -1.06
C PRO A 45 23.27 14.21 -0.79
N GLY A 46 22.53 14.42 0.31
CA GLY A 46 22.06 15.74 0.70
C GLY A 46 20.73 16.18 0.05
N THR A 47 20.18 15.42 -0.88
CA THR A 47 18.80 15.66 -1.38
C THR A 47 17.77 15.15 -0.38
N PRO A 48 16.55 15.74 -0.30
CA PRO A 48 15.48 15.18 0.51
C PRO A 48 15.14 13.74 0.07
N THR A 49 14.74 12.90 1.04
CA THR A 49 14.20 11.58 0.72
C THR A 49 12.87 11.71 -0.04
N PRO A 50 12.59 10.83 -1.00
CA PRO A 50 11.35 10.90 -1.77
C PRO A 50 10.11 10.56 -0.93
N PHE A 51 10.27 9.73 0.11
CA PHE A 51 9.17 9.23 0.92
C PHE A 51 9.46 9.38 2.42
N ALA A 52 8.39 9.52 3.20
CA ALA A 52 8.37 9.34 4.64
C ALA A 52 7.29 8.29 4.95
N VAL A 53 7.70 7.15 5.49
CA VAL A 53 6.80 5.99 5.71
C VAL A 53 6.41 5.93 7.17
N GLN A 54 5.13 5.73 7.45
CA GLN A 54 4.59 5.49 8.78
C GLN A 54 3.61 4.33 8.79
N CYS A 55 3.66 3.50 9.83
CA CYS A 55 2.67 2.50 10.15
C CYS A 55 1.58 3.15 11.01
N VAL A 56 0.33 3.07 10.58
CA VAL A 56 -0.81 3.73 11.25
C VAL A 56 -1.82 2.69 11.68
N ALA A 57 -2.22 2.73 12.95
CA ALA A 57 -3.23 1.84 13.52
C ALA A 57 -4.33 2.63 14.23
N ARG A 58 -5.36 1.94 14.72
CA ARG A 58 -6.43 2.56 15.52
C ARG A 58 -5.93 3.18 16.82
N SER A 59 -4.85 2.63 17.39
CA SER A 59 -4.20 3.13 18.61
C SER A 59 -2.71 2.85 18.57
N LEU A 60 -1.94 3.47 19.46
CA LEU A 60 -0.49 3.24 19.60
C LEU A 60 -0.13 1.93 20.34
N GLN A 61 -1.12 1.08 20.68
CA GLN A 61 -0.83 -0.24 21.25
C GLN A 61 -0.21 -1.16 20.20
N PRO A 62 0.68 -2.08 20.61
CA PRO A 62 1.22 -3.07 19.71
C PRO A 62 0.11 -3.86 19.02
N VAL A 63 0.21 -3.99 17.71
CA VAL A 63 -0.66 -4.80 16.85
C VAL A 63 -0.02 -6.17 16.69
N GLN A 64 -0.80 -7.24 16.77
CA GLN A 64 -0.32 -8.59 16.53
C GLN A 64 -0.66 -9.00 15.09
N ALA A 65 0.34 -9.03 14.22
CA ALA A 65 0.21 -9.55 12.87
C ALA A 65 -0.04 -11.07 12.89
N ARG A 66 -0.47 -11.60 11.77
CA ARG A 66 -0.69 -13.05 11.58
C ARG A 66 0.54 -13.84 12.01
N ALA A 67 0.32 -14.97 12.68
CA ALA A 67 1.37 -15.81 13.27
C ALA A 67 2.18 -15.15 14.42
N GLY A 68 1.72 -14.04 14.99
CA GLY A 68 2.19 -13.52 16.26
C GLY A 68 3.31 -12.49 16.23
N LEU A 69 3.74 -12.02 15.04
CA LEU A 69 4.66 -10.91 14.95
C LEU A 69 4.01 -9.64 15.55
N ARG A 70 4.70 -8.97 16.47
CA ARG A 70 4.22 -7.72 17.06
C ARG A 70 4.80 -6.53 16.33
N VAL A 71 3.93 -5.60 15.96
CA VAL A 71 4.28 -4.35 15.28
C VAL A 71 3.83 -3.19 16.17
N LEU A 72 4.72 -2.25 16.46
CA LEU A 72 4.37 -1.01 17.14
C LEU A 72 4.06 0.04 16.07
N PRO A 73 2.84 0.60 16.05
CA PRO A 73 2.50 1.67 15.12
C PRO A 73 3.27 2.96 15.40
N ASP A 74 3.57 3.73 14.35
CA ASP A 74 4.22 5.04 14.46
C ASP A 74 3.22 6.14 14.87
N ALA A 75 1.96 5.98 14.45
CA ALA A 75 0.88 6.91 14.70
C ALA A 75 -0.47 6.19 14.85
N ASP A 76 -1.42 6.83 15.49
CA ASP A 76 -2.82 6.41 15.49
C ASP A 76 -3.65 7.23 14.48
N PHE A 77 -4.93 6.84 14.30
CA PHE A 77 -5.85 7.51 13.38
C PHE A 77 -6.06 9.01 13.66
N THR A 78 -5.74 9.48 14.86
CA THR A 78 -5.91 10.89 15.25
C THR A 78 -4.65 11.71 15.08
N THR A 79 -3.48 11.06 15.12
CA THR A 79 -2.16 11.72 15.09
C THR A 79 -1.42 11.52 13.76
N ALA A 80 -1.89 10.58 12.92
CA ALA A 80 -1.26 10.29 11.64
C ALA A 80 -1.25 11.51 10.72
N ALA A 81 -0.10 11.75 10.08
CA ALA A 81 -0.03 12.74 9.01
C ALA A 81 -0.93 12.33 7.83
N ALA A 82 -1.59 13.32 7.20
CA ALA A 82 -2.39 13.06 6.00
C ALA A 82 -1.49 12.43 4.91
N PRO A 83 -1.84 11.25 4.39
CA PRO A 83 -0.99 10.56 3.43
C PRO A 83 -1.10 11.13 2.03
N ASP A 84 0.03 11.16 1.31
CA ASP A 84 0.06 11.29 -0.15
C ASP A 84 -0.16 9.91 -0.81
N VAL A 85 0.27 8.83 -0.12
CA VAL A 85 0.06 7.44 -0.53
C VAL A 85 -0.49 6.64 0.64
N LEU A 86 -1.65 6.03 0.46
CA LEU A 86 -2.25 5.10 1.43
C LEU A 86 -2.03 3.67 0.94
N ILE A 87 -1.46 2.81 1.79
CA ILE A 87 -1.33 1.37 1.55
C ILE A 87 -2.23 0.63 2.56
N VAL A 88 -3.10 -0.22 2.07
CA VAL A 88 -3.98 -1.07 2.88
C VAL A 88 -3.60 -2.53 2.68
N PRO A 89 -2.83 -3.12 3.60
CA PRO A 89 -2.43 -4.53 3.56
C PRO A 89 -3.61 -5.48 3.75
N GLY A 90 -3.41 -6.74 3.38
CA GLY A 90 -4.32 -7.82 3.71
C GLY A 90 -3.94 -8.59 4.97
N GLY A 91 -4.51 -9.78 5.10
CA GLY A 91 -4.46 -10.65 6.26
C GLY A 91 -5.83 -11.24 6.55
N VAL A 92 -6.18 -11.47 7.81
CA VAL A 92 -7.55 -11.78 8.23
C VAL A 92 -8.27 -10.45 8.46
N VAL A 93 -9.02 -10.00 7.45
CA VAL A 93 -9.49 -8.60 7.36
C VAL A 93 -10.89 -8.36 7.93
N ASP A 94 -11.63 -9.41 8.31
CA ASP A 94 -13.04 -9.31 8.70
C ASP A 94 -13.27 -8.27 9.81
N THR A 95 -12.47 -8.35 10.88
CA THR A 95 -12.58 -7.40 12.00
C THR A 95 -12.23 -5.97 11.59
N ALA A 96 -11.17 -5.79 10.80
CA ALA A 96 -10.76 -4.47 10.33
C ALA A 96 -11.78 -3.87 9.36
N ALA A 97 -12.32 -4.66 8.42
CA ALA A 97 -13.34 -4.25 7.47
C ALA A 97 -14.70 -3.95 8.15
N ALA A 98 -15.04 -4.66 9.23
CA ALA A 98 -16.25 -4.40 10.01
C ALA A 98 -16.12 -3.18 10.95
N CYS A 99 -14.90 -2.80 11.33
CA CYS A 99 -14.64 -1.69 12.26
C CYS A 99 -14.98 -0.34 11.63
N ALA A 100 -15.94 0.37 12.22
CA ALA A 100 -16.39 1.68 11.71
C ALA A 100 -15.29 2.73 11.76
N GLU A 101 -14.44 2.73 12.79
CA GLU A 101 -13.32 3.68 12.93
C GLU A 101 -12.29 3.45 11.82
N THR A 102 -11.95 2.18 11.53
CA THR A 102 -11.02 1.82 10.45
C THR A 102 -11.57 2.26 9.10
N ARG A 103 -12.83 1.96 8.80
CA ARG A 103 -13.46 2.37 7.53
C ARG A 103 -13.49 3.88 7.35
N THR A 104 -13.85 4.59 8.42
CA THR A 104 -13.89 6.06 8.39
C THR A 104 -12.52 6.66 8.13
N TRP A 105 -11.50 6.18 8.84
CA TRP A 105 -10.14 6.65 8.64
C TRP A 105 -9.61 6.34 7.24
N VAL A 106 -9.82 5.11 6.74
CA VAL A 106 -9.41 4.71 5.38
C VAL A 106 -10.09 5.57 4.32
N ALA A 107 -11.40 5.82 4.45
CA ALA A 107 -12.12 6.68 3.51
C ALA A 107 -11.59 8.12 3.51
N GLN A 108 -11.32 8.69 4.70
CA GLN A 108 -10.79 10.05 4.84
C GLN A 108 -9.36 10.15 4.31
N ALA A 109 -8.50 9.20 4.63
CA ALA A 109 -7.13 9.13 4.16
C ALA A 109 -7.06 8.98 2.64
N ALA A 110 -7.89 8.11 2.07
CA ALA A 110 -7.99 7.90 0.62
C ALA A 110 -8.47 9.15 -0.12
N ALA A 111 -9.41 9.91 0.43
CA ALA A 111 -9.94 11.12 -0.19
C ALA A 111 -8.87 12.22 -0.36
N GLY A 112 -7.84 12.24 0.50
CA GLY A 112 -6.73 13.20 0.45
C GLY A 112 -5.49 12.67 -0.28
N ALA A 113 -5.37 11.37 -0.48
CA ALA A 113 -4.20 10.74 -1.05
C ALA A 113 -4.14 10.89 -2.59
N GLN A 114 -2.93 11.02 -3.12
CA GLN A 114 -2.68 10.95 -4.58
C GLN A 114 -2.88 9.53 -5.11
N ILE A 115 -2.50 8.53 -4.28
CA ILE A 115 -2.64 7.11 -4.58
C ILE A 115 -3.13 6.38 -3.33
N THR A 116 -4.17 5.58 -3.51
CA THR A 116 -4.61 4.59 -2.54
C THR A 116 -4.36 3.21 -3.14
N ALA A 117 -3.68 2.34 -2.40
CA ALA A 117 -3.37 1.01 -2.87
C ALA A 117 -3.74 -0.06 -1.83
N SER A 118 -4.16 -1.24 -2.31
CA SER A 118 -4.32 -2.42 -1.47
C SER A 118 -3.38 -3.54 -1.87
N VAL A 119 -3.01 -4.36 -0.90
CA VAL A 119 -2.30 -5.62 -1.11
C VAL A 119 -3.21 -6.75 -0.64
N CYS A 120 -3.31 -7.83 -1.44
CA CYS A 120 -4.01 -9.04 -1.02
C CYS A 120 -5.48 -8.74 -0.64
N THR A 121 -5.95 -9.27 0.48
CA THR A 121 -7.31 -9.03 1.02
C THR A 121 -7.54 -7.60 1.53
N GLY A 122 -6.56 -6.71 1.50
CA GLY A 122 -6.75 -5.28 1.76
C GLY A 122 -7.79 -4.61 0.84
N ALA A 123 -8.06 -5.22 -0.33
CA ALA A 123 -9.12 -4.81 -1.24
C ALA A 123 -10.51 -4.83 -0.59
N PHE A 124 -10.78 -5.78 0.31
CA PHE A 124 -12.05 -5.85 1.06
C PHE A 124 -12.21 -4.68 2.03
N ILE A 125 -11.12 -4.25 2.68
CA ILE A 125 -11.15 -3.07 3.55
C ILE A 125 -11.45 -1.81 2.72
N LEU A 126 -10.81 -1.64 1.56
CA LEU A 126 -11.09 -0.51 0.66
C LEU A 126 -12.54 -0.53 0.17
N ALA A 127 -13.06 -1.70 -0.18
CA ALA A 127 -14.44 -1.84 -0.63
C ALA A 127 -15.44 -1.56 0.51
N ALA A 128 -15.20 -2.09 1.71
CA ALA A 128 -16.02 -1.84 2.89
C ALA A 128 -15.99 -0.36 3.33
N ALA A 129 -14.89 0.35 3.07
CA ALA A 129 -14.75 1.79 3.33
C ALA A 129 -15.38 2.66 2.22
N GLY A 130 -15.92 2.07 1.14
CA GLY A 130 -16.51 2.81 0.02
C GLY A 130 -15.49 3.50 -0.89
N VAL A 131 -14.22 3.09 -0.83
CA VAL A 131 -13.13 3.61 -1.67
C VAL A 131 -13.02 2.83 -2.97
N LEU A 132 -13.16 1.51 -2.90
CA LEU A 132 -13.16 0.60 -4.05
C LEU A 132 -14.61 0.16 -4.32
N THR A 133 -15.31 0.87 -5.22
CA THR A 133 -16.76 0.67 -5.42
C THR A 133 -17.13 0.00 -6.74
N GLU A 134 -16.29 0.16 -7.78
CA GLU A 134 -16.55 -0.34 -9.13
C GLU A 134 -15.28 -0.47 -9.95
N GLY A 135 -15.37 -1.07 -11.13
CA GLY A 135 -14.31 -1.18 -12.14
C GLY A 135 -13.26 -2.25 -11.82
N PRO A 136 -12.17 -2.31 -12.61
CA PRO A 136 -11.18 -3.37 -12.49
C PRO A 136 -10.42 -3.31 -11.16
N ALA A 137 -10.26 -4.48 -10.53
CA ALA A 137 -9.54 -4.67 -9.27
C ALA A 137 -8.99 -6.10 -9.19
N THR A 138 -8.05 -6.33 -8.29
CA THR A 138 -7.59 -7.69 -7.96
C THR A 138 -7.39 -7.83 -6.45
N THR A 139 -7.27 -9.06 -5.99
CA THR A 139 -6.98 -9.44 -4.61
C THR A 139 -6.15 -10.72 -4.59
N HIS A 140 -5.97 -11.34 -3.44
CA HIS A 140 -5.34 -12.65 -3.33
C HIS A 140 -6.11 -13.70 -4.17
N TRP A 141 -5.41 -14.62 -4.79
CA TRP A 141 -6.00 -15.59 -5.73
C TRP A 141 -7.07 -16.48 -5.08
N GLU A 142 -6.93 -16.84 -3.81
CA GLU A 142 -7.94 -17.61 -3.06
C GLU A 142 -9.23 -16.81 -2.81
N ASP A 143 -9.14 -15.48 -2.75
CA ASP A 143 -10.22 -14.60 -2.34
C ASP A 143 -10.93 -13.90 -3.53
N ILE A 144 -10.56 -14.25 -4.77
CA ILE A 144 -11.14 -13.67 -5.98
C ILE A 144 -12.67 -13.90 -6.05
N ALA A 145 -13.10 -15.13 -5.76
CA ALA A 145 -14.52 -15.48 -5.79
C ALA A 145 -15.32 -14.73 -4.72
N ASP A 146 -14.76 -14.59 -3.54
CA ASP A 146 -15.38 -13.90 -2.41
C ASP A 146 -15.49 -12.39 -2.66
N LEU A 147 -14.45 -11.78 -3.24
CA LEU A 147 -14.49 -10.36 -3.59
C LEU A 147 -15.57 -10.08 -4.65
N ARG A 148 -15.70 -10.93 -5.67
CA ARG A 148 -16.79 -10.85 -6.67
C ARG A 148 -18.18 -10.99 -6.05
N ALA A 149 -18.33 -11.95 -5.14
CA ALA A 149 -19.62 -12.21 -4.50
C ALA A 149 -20.07 -11.07 -3.59
N GLN A 150 -19.14 -10.51 -2.80
CA GLN A 150 -19.45 -9.44 -1.85
C GLN A 150 -19.59 -8.07 -2.53
N PHE A 151 -18.85 -7.82 -3.62
CA PHE A 151 -18.83 -6.53 -4.31
C PHE A 151 -19.04 -6.71 -5.82
N PRO A 152 -20.27 -7.03 -6.26
CA PRO A 152 -20.55 -7.44 -7.64
C PRO A 152 -20.39 -6.32 -8.69
N ALA A 153 -20.20 -5.06 -8.27
CA ALA A 153 -19.89 -3.94 -9.16
C ALA A 153 -18.40 -3.89 -9.56
N LEU A 154 -17.54 -4.70 -8.90
CA LEU A 154 -16.13 -4.80 -9.25
C LEU A 154 -15.93 -5.77 -10.41
N ASP A 155 -15.07 -5.37 -11.35
CA ASP A 155 -14.52 -6.26 -12.38
C ASP A 155 -13.22 -6.90 -11.85
N VAL A 156 -13.38 -8.01 -11.11
CA VAL A 156 -12.26 -8.64 -10.40
C VAL A 156 -11.42 -9.46 -11.37
N GLN A 157 -10.19 -9.00 -11.59
CA GLN A 157 -9.19 -9.59 -12.50
C GLN A 157 -8.41 -10.72 -11.82
N GLU A 158 -8.21 -11.81 -12.54
CA GLU A 158 -7.41 -12.97 -12.11
C GLU A 158 -6.06 -12.99 -12.85
N ASN A 159 -5.08 -13.67 -12.25
CA ASN A 159 -3.77 -13.91 -12.87
C ASN A 159 -3.00 -12.63 -13.24
N VAL A 160 -3.29 -11.53 -12.57
CA VAL A 160 -2.55 -10.28 -12.66
C VAL A 160 -1.85 -9.99 -11.33
N ARG A 161 -0.70 -9.36 -11.38
CA ARG A 161 0.01 -9.01 -10.16
C ARG A 161 -0.55 -7.76 -9.50
N TRP A 162 -0.97 -6.78 -10.30
CA TRP A 162 -1.69 -5.59 -9.82
C TRP A 162 -2.59 -5.04 -10.93
N VAL A 163 -3.53 -4.22 -10.52
CA VAL A 163 -4.40 -3.41 -11.39
C VAL A 163 -4.20 -1.95 -11.01
N ASP A 164 -3.77 -1.12 -11.98
CA ASP A 164 -3.54 0.32 -11.79
C ASP A 164 -4.63 1.14 -12.50
N ARG A 165 -5.38 1.91 -11.73
CA ARG A 165 -6.44 2.81 -12.20
C ARG A 165 -6.08 4.29 -11.97
N GLY A 166 -4.80 4.61 -11.90
CA GLY A 166 -4.34 5.96 -11.58
C GLY A 166 -4.29 6.23 -10.08
N ALA A 167 -5.32 6.81 -9.50
CA ALA A 167 -5.38 7.11 -8.07
C ALA A 167 -5.65 5.87 -7.19
N LEU A 168 -6.20 4.81 -7.77
CA LEU A 168 -6.53 3.57 -7.05
C LEU A 168 -5.78 2.39 -7.68
N VAL A 169 -5.03 1.66 -6.87
CA VAL A 169 -4.23 0.49 -7.30
C VAL A 169 -4.54 -0.68 -6.39
N THR A 170 -4.73 -1.87 -6.95
CA THR A 170 -4.92 -3.08 -6.15
C THR A 170 -3.90 -4.12 -6.57
N SER A 171 -3.31 -4.87 -5.65
CA SER A 171 -2.42 -5.97 -5.98
C SER A 171 -2.93 -7.31 -5.47
N ALA A 172 -2.51 -8.35 -6.15
CA ALA A 172 -2.67 -9.72 -5.69
C ALA A 172 -1.90 -9.96 -4.38
N GLY A 173 -1.98 -11.19 -3.87
CA GLY A 173 -1.37 -11.57 -2.60
C GLY A 173 0.12 -11.65 -2.64
N ILE A 174 0.58 -11.47 -1.64
CA ILE A 174 1.70 -11.37 -0.71
C ILE A 174 2.89 -10.72 -1.41
N SER A 175 3.64 -11.44 -2.25
CA SER A 175 4.81 -10.89 -2.96
C SER A 175 4.45 -9.87 -4.04
N ALA A 176 3.22 -9.92 -4.56
CA ALA A 176 2.74 -8.95 -5.54
C ALA A 176 2.70 -7.52 -4.99
N GLY A 177 2.53 -7.35 -3.67
CA GLY A 177 2.63 -6.06 -3.00
C GLY A 177 4.00 -5.40 -3.14
N ILE A 178 5.08 -6.20 -3.24
CA ILE A 178 6.43 -5.69 -3.50
C ILE A 178 6.51 -5.13 -4.92
N ASP A 179 6.04 -5.88 -5.93
CA ASP A 179 6.05 -5.44 -7.33
C ASP A 179 5.19 -4.20 -7.54
N MET A 180 3.99 -4.19 -6.97
CA MET A 180 3.12 -3.01 -6.98
C MET A 180 3.82 -1.80 -6.33
N SER A 181 4.46 -1.97 -5.18
CA SER A 181 5.16 -0.87 -4.51
C SER A 181 6.36 -0.35 -5.33
N LEU A 182 7.10 -1.23 -5.99
CA LEU A 182 8.15 -0.85 -6.95
C LEU A 182 7.55 -0.08 -8.14
N HIS A 183 6.38 -0.50 -8.64
CA HIS A 183 5.63 0.24 -9.65
C HIS A 183 5.24 1.63 -9.15
N LEU A 184 4.75 1.77 -7.92
CA LEU A 184 4.45 3.07 -7.32
C LEU A 184 5.69 3.95 -7.16
N VAL A 185 6.83 3.39 -6.75
CA VAL A 185 8.11 4.13 -6.74
C VAL A 185 8.48 4.62 -8.14
N ALA A 186 8.29 3.79 -9.17
CA ALA A 186 8.55 4.20 -10.55
C ALA A 186 7.66 5.37 -11.00
N ARG A 187 6.38 5.35 -10.62
CA ARG A 187 5.41 6.42 -10.93
C ARG A 187 5.71 7.72 -10.19
N LEU A 188 6.09 7.64 -8.91
CA LEU A 188 6.21 8.79 -8.01
C LEU A 188 7.61 9.41 -7.97
N ALA A 189 8.64 8.58 -8.14
CA ALA A 189 10.05 9.02 -8.02
C ALA A 189 10.93 8.60 -9.21
N GLY A 190 10.32 8.02 -10.22
CA GLY A 190 10.95 7.68 -11.49
C GLY A 190 11.47 6.24 -11.60
N PRO A 191 11.50 5.68 -12.83
CA PRO A 191 11.83 4.28 -13.08
C PRO A 191 13.28 3.93 -12.73
N ALA A 192 14.20 4.88 -12.80
CA ALA A 192 15.61 4.66 -12.44
C ALA A 192 15.77 4.33 -10.94
N LEU A 193 15.04 5.06 -10.07
CA LEU A 193 15.06 4.81 -8.63
C LEU A 193 14.40 3.46 -8.31
N SER A 194 13.26 3.15 -8.93
CA SER A 194 12.59 1.86 -8.75
C SER A 194 13.50 0.69 -9.13
N LYS A 195 14.14 0.74 -10.31
CA LYS A 195 15.09 -0.29 -10.74
C LYS A 195 16.26 -0.45 -9.76
N ARG A 196 16.77 0.67 -9.24
CA ARG A 196 17.86 0.65 -8.25
C ARG A 196 17.39 0.07 -6.92
N THR A 197 16.15 0.36 -6.51
CA THR A 197 15.51 -0.19 -5.31
C THR A 197 15.36 -1.71 -5.42
N ALA A 198 14.78 -2.20 -6.50
CA ALA A 198 14.63 -3.63 -6.77
C ALA A 198 15.99 -4.35 -6.74
N ARG A 199 17.01 -3.76 -7.37
CA ARG A 199 18.39 -4.30 -7.34
C ARG A 199 18.98 -4.34 -5.92
N GLN A 200 18.71 -3.32 -5.09
CA GLN A 200 19.16 -3.30 -3.70
C GLN A 200 18.48 -4.36 -2.84
N MET A 201 17.20 -4.64 -3.12
CA MET A 201 16.42 -5.67 -2.44
C MET A 201 16.71 -7.09 -2.98
N ASP A 202 17.57 -7.19 -4.00
CA ASP A 202 17.87 -8.46 -4.71
C ASP A 202 16.59 -9.17 -5.19
N THR A 203 15.57 -8.40 -5.57
CA THR A 203 14.30 -8.92 -6.07
C THR A 203 14.20 -8.73 -7.59
N PRO A 204 13.81 -9.79 -8.34
CA PRO A 204 13.45 -9.61 -9.73
C PRO A 204 12.22 -8.70 -9.81
N TRP A 205 12.26 -7.72 -10.70
CA TRP A 205 11.13 -6.82 -10.91
C TRP A 205 10.84 -6.68 -12.40
N ASN A 206 9.60 -6.98 -12.75
CA ASN A 206 9.02 -6.70 -14.05
C ASN A 206 8.08 -5.47 -13.90
N PRO A 207 8.25 -4.42 -14.73
CA PRO A 207 7.35 -3.26 -14.70
C PRO A 207 5.96 -3.52 -15.29
N GLU A 208 5.72 -4.68 -15.87
CA GLU A 208 4.42 -5.09 -16.40
C GLU A 208 3.59 -5.83 -15.34
N PRO A 209 2.25 -5.57 -15.25
CA PRO A 209 1.35 -6.20 -14.27
C PRO A 209 1.12 -7.69 -14.50
#